data_7b1d0c757a0cefaf3246567d34746aa4
#
_entry.id   7b1d0c757a0cefaf3246567d34746aa4
#
_cell.length_a   1.000
_cell.length_b   1.000
_cell.length_c   1.000
_cell.angle_alpha   90.00
_cell.angle_beta   90.00
_cell.angle_gamma   90.00
#
_symmetry.space_group_name_H-M   'P 1'
#
loop_
_entity.id
_entity.type
_entity.pdbx_description
1 polymer ?
#
loop_
_entity_poly.entity_id
_entity_poly.type
_entity_poly.pdbx_seq_one_letter_code
_entity_poly.pdbx_strand_id
1 'polypeptide(L)'
;MSSTAFRRAGIAALALCAAAGQAAPPGRITLHYEMSRNGTVLGNVVETLEHDGETYTITSETRGRGILALFGVLKRTSRGRVTPEGLRPDEFRDERGSSWAVSAKFDWIAHSVTQERKGKSSETLKMQGRAQDPLSLAYGFAFAPPKAKEYDVTRADGRGLTPFRFTVVGNEKLATPAGEMQTLRIAKVRDGPEDKSTDIWFAAERDFLPVRVLIVDSDGTRADQIVTRIGN
;
A
#
# COMPACT_ATOMS: atom_id res chain seq x y z
N MET A 1 -44.25 -66.57 -1.17
CA MET A 1 -44.24 -65.24 -1.84
C MET A 1 -43.27 -64.38 -1.03
N SER A 2 -42.00 -64.34 -1.48
CA SER A 2 -40.94 -63.58 -0.81
C SER A 2 -40.74 -62.25 -1.47
N SER A 3 -40.84 -61.18 -0.70
CA SER A 3 -40.62 -59.82 -1.16
C SER A 3 -39.23 -59.32 -0.65
N THR A 4 -38.32 -59.16 -1.57
CA THR A 4 -36.95 -58.71 -1.28
C THR A 4 -36.91 -57.18 -1.37
N ALA A 5 -36.65 -56.50 -0.23
CA ALA A 5 -36.49 -55.06 -0.15
C ALA A 5 -35.04 -54.67 -0.51
N PHE A 6 -34.85 -53.93 -1.59
CA PHE A 6 -33.57 -53.31 -1.99
C PHE A 6 -33.34 -52.00 -1.15
N ARG A 7 -32.35 -52.03 -0.27
CA ARG A 7 -31.84 -50.81 0.40
C ARG A 7 -30.88 -50.09 -0.55
N ARG A 8 -31.29 -48.90 -0.99
CA ARG A 8 -30.39 -48.00 -1.70
C ARG A 8 -29.56 -47.23 -0.67
N ALA A 9 -28.27 -47.48 -0.62
CA ALA A 9 -27.30 -46.70 0.11
C ALA A 9 -26.98 -45.42 -0.70
N GLY A 10 -27.42 -44.27 -0.19
CA GLY A 10 -27.05 -42.96 -0.75
C GLY A 10 -25.65 -42.57 -0.26
N ILE A 11 -24.67 -42.48 -1.16
CA ILE A 11 -23.38 -41.90 -0.86
C ILE A 11 -23.52 -40.38 -0.94
N ALA A 12 -23.50 -39.71 0.21
CA ALA A 12 -23.42 -38.26 0.27
C ALA A 12 -21.95 -37.86 0.02
N ALA A 13 -21.67 -37.31 -1.16
CA ALA A 13 -20.37 -36.71 -1.45
C ALA A 13 -20.29 -35.35 -0.73
N LEU A 14 -19.50 -35.28 0.35
CA LEU A 14 -19.10 -34.01 0.95
C LEU A 14 -18.14 -33.30 -0.03
N ALA A 15 -18.61 -32.28 -0.73
CA ALA A 15 -17.78 -31.34 -1.44
C ALA A 15 -17.06 -30.45 -0.41
N LEU A 16 -15.78 -30.74 -0.12
CA LEU A 16 -14.89 -29.84 0.59
C LEU A 16 -14.64 -28.65 -0.35
N CYS A 17 -15.35 -27.53 -0.15
CA CYS A 17 -14.93 -26.25 -0.70
C CYS A 17 -13.66 -25.83 0.04
N ALA A 18 -12.50 -26.14 -0.52
CA ALA A 18 -11.24 -25.51 -0.12
C ALA A 18 -11.39 -24.01 -0.44
N ALA A 19 -11.59 -23.19 0.59
CA ALA A 19 -11.38 -21.76 0.46
C ALA A 19 -9.91 -21.58 0.05
N ALA A 20 -9.67 -21.20 -1.21
CA ALA A 20 -8.35 -20.80 -1.66
C ALA A 20 -7.99 -19.52 -0.86
N GLY A 21 -7.34 -19.70 0.28
CA GLY A 21 -6.69 -18.61 1.00
C GLY A 21 -5.65 -18.04 0.04
N GLN A 22 -5.75 -16.75 -0.25
CA GLN A 22 -4.75 -16.07 -1.05
C GLN A 22 -3.41 -16.19 -0.31
N ALA A 23 -2.40 -16.76 -0.96
CA ALA A 23 -1.08 -16.85 -0.39
C ALA A 23 -0.54 -15.42 -0.19
N ALA A 24 0.17 -15.20 0.92
CA ALA A 24 0.90 -13.95 1.11
C ALA A 24 1.91 -13.76 -0.05
N PRO A 25 2.27 -12.51 -0.39
CA PRO A 25 3.31 -12.26 -1.39
C PRO A 25 4.63 -12.94 -1.00
N PRO A 26 5.62 -13.08 -1.93
CA PRO A 26 6.94 -13.58 -1.60
C PRO A 26 7.56 -12.83 -0.44
N GLY A 27 8.30 -13.53 0.46
CA GLY A 27 8.92 -12.96 1.66
C GLY A 27 9.85 -11.78 1.41
N ARG A 28 10.30 -11.61 0.17
CA ARG A 28 10.99 -10.42 -0.33
C ARG A 28 10.55 -10.12 -1.75
N ILE A 29 10.24 -8.84 -2.01
CA ILE A 29 9.96 -8.36 -3.36
C ILE A 29 10.47 -6.93 -3.53
N THR A 30 10.99 -6.62 -4.71
CA THR A 30 11.53 -5.29 -5.04
C THR A 30 10.81 -4.72 -6.26
N LEU A 31 10.30 -3.50 -6.12
CA LEU A 31 9.64 -2.74 -7.17
C LEU A 31 10.51 -1.55 -7.55
N HIS A 32 10.80 -1.42 -8.83
CA HIS A 32 11.48 -0.25 -9.37
C HIS A 32 10.46 0.62 -10.07
N TYR A 33 10.51 1.92 -9.80
CA TYR A 33 9.62 2.89 -10.42
C TYR A 33 10.39 4.03 -11.07
N GLU A 34 9.77 4.60 -12.07
CA GLU A 34 10.08 5.94 -12.56
C GLU A 34 9.12 6.94 -11.91
N MET A 35 9.66 8.07 -11.47
CA MET A 35 8.89 9.17 -10.91
C MET A 35 8.96 10.35 -11.88
N SER A 36 7.79 10.89 -12.25
CA SER A 36 7.68 12.04 -13.13
C SER A 36 6.77 13.13 -12.57
N ARG A 37 6.96 14.36 -13.05
CA ARG A 37 6.06 15.49 -12.81
C ARG A 37 5.67 16.11 -14.13
N ASN A 38 4.37 16.20 -14.40
CA ASN A 38 3.83 16.69 -15.68
C ASN A 38 4.49 16.03 -16.90
N GLY A 39 4.75 14.71 -16.82
CA GLY A 39 5.41 13.92 -17.87
C GLY A 39 6.94 14.03 -17.91
N THR A 40 7.54 14.96 -17.17
CA THR A 40 9.01 15.06 -17.09
C THR A 40 9.53 14.11 -16.01
N VAL A 41 10.43 13.20 -16.39
CA VAL A 41 11.06 12.26 -15.46
C VAL A 41 11.98 13.00 -14.50
N LEU A 42 11.73 12.87 -13.21
CA LEU A 42 12.49 13.52 -12.14
C LEU A 42 13.45 12.57 -11.43
N GLY A 43 13.18 11.28 -11.44
CA GLY A 43 14.00 10.32 -10.72
C GLY A 43 13.46 8.90 -10.75
N ASN A 44 14.09 8.05 -9.96
CA ASN A 44 13.71 6.65 -9.78
C ASN A 44 13.40 6.40 -8.31
N VAL A 45 12.49 5.44 -8.07
CA VAL A 45 12.19 4.94 -6.74
C VAL A 45 12.44 3.43 -6.74
N VAL A 46 13.09 2.93 -5.70
CA VAL A 46 13.23 1.50 -5.44
C VAL A 46 12.54 1.21 -4.13
N GLU A 47 11.55 0.35 -4.16
CA GLU A 47 10.82 -0.09 -2.97
C GLU A 47 11.07 -1.57 -2.76
N THR A 48 11.41 -1.94 -1.53
CA THR A 48 11.58 -3.34 -1.12
C THR A 48 10.65 -3.63 0.02
N LEU A 49 9.80 -4.63 -0.16
CA LEU A 49 9.00 -5.26 0.89
C LEU A 49 9.71 -6.52 1.34
N GLU A 50 9.90 -6.68 2.64
CA GLU A 50 10.40 -7.90 3.30
C GLU A 50 9.41 -8.28 4.41
N HIS A 51 9.07 -9.57 4.53
CA HIS A 51 8.24 -10.08 5.61
C HIS A 51 8.49 -11.56 5.89
N ASP A 52 8.21 -11.99 7.11
CA ASP A 52 8.29 -13.37 7.59
C ASP A 52 6.90 -13.99 7.87
N GLY A 53 5.83 -13.28 7.52
CA GLY A 53 4.44 -13.65 7.79
C GLY A 53 3.89 -13.06 9.09
N GLU A 54 4.72 -12.60 10.01
CA GLU A 54 4.33 -11.96 11.27
C GLU A 54 4.70 -10.48 11.31
N THR A 55 5.89 -10.15 10.81
CA THR A 55 6.41 -8.80 10.75
C THR A 55 6.74 -8.40 9.31
N TYR A 56 6.79 -7.10 9.05
CA TYR A 56 7.21 -6.57 7.76
C TYR A 56 8.15 -5.39 7.91
N THR A 57 8.95 -5.16 6.89
CA THR A 57 9.70 -3.93 6.64
C THR A 57 9.51 -3.54 5.18
N ILE A 58 9.10 -2.30 4.94
CA ILE A 58 9.07 -1.70 3.61
C ILE A 58 10.06 -0.55 3.59
N THR A 59 10.99 -0.57 2.63
CA THR A 59 11.95 0.50 2.40
C THR A 59 11.69 1.10 1.02
N SER A 60 11.64 2.43 0.92
CA SER A 60 11.49 3.19 -0.33
C SER A 60 12.65 4.17 -0.45
N GLU A 61 13.49 4.02 -1.49
CA GLU A 61 14.60 4.92 -1.78
C GLU A 61 14.33 5.68 -3.07
N THR A 62 14.24 7.01 -2.97
CA THR A 62 14.06 7.89 -4.12
C THR A 62 15.37 8.59 -4.44
N ARG A 63 15.80 8.50 -5.70
CA ARG A 63 16.97 9.18 -6.25
C ARG A 63 16.57 10.08 -7.39
N GLY A 64 16.85 11.38 -7.24
CA GLY A 64 16.63 12.36 -8.30
C GLY A 64 17.56 12.16 -9.50
N ARG A 65 17.15 12.64 -10.68
CA ARG A 65 17.99 12.72 -11.89
C ARG A 65 18.48 14.15 -12.12
N GLY A 66 19.60 14.30 -12.82
CA GLY A 66 20.19 15.61 -13.14
C GLY A 66 20.52 16.39 -11.87
N ILE A 67 20.13 17.66 -11.83
CA ILE A 67 20.37 18.54 -10.69
C ILE A 67 19.68 18.04 -9.41
N LEU A 68 18.59 17.28 -9.52
CA LEU A 68 17.86 16.72 -8.37
C LEU A 68 18.67 15.64 -7.65
N ALA A 69 19.68 15.02 -8.30
CA ALA A 69 20.57 14.07 -7.68
C ALA A 69 21.45 14.69 -6.56
N LEU A 70 21.67 16.00 -6.61
CA LEU A 70 22.44 16.75 -5.60
C LEU A 70 21.73 16.83 -4.24
N PHE A 71 20.40 16.63 -4.20
CA PHE A 71 19.64 16.64 -2.95
C PHE A 71 19.75 15.33 -2.14
N GLY A 72 20.56 14.38 -2.63
CA GLY A 72 20.77 13.10 -1.97
C GLY A 72 19.61 12.13 -2.15
N VAL A 73 19.64 11.07 -1.34
CA VAL A 73 18.62 10.01 -1.34
C VAL A 73 17.52 10.37 -0.32
N LEU A 74 16.27 10.34 -0.77
CA LEU A 74 15.14 10.32 0.13
C LEU A 74 14.83 8.87 0.47
N LYS A 75 14.94 8.50 1.73
CA LYS A 75 14.65 7.16 2.23
C LYS A 75 13.43 7.19 3.14
N ARG A 76 12.47 6.31 2.87
CA ARG A 76 11.34 6.04 3.75
C ARG A 76 11.40 4.61 4.21
N THR A 77 10.97 4.38 5.45
CA THR A 77 10.89 3.04 6.02
C THR A 77 9.58 2.92 6.79
N SER A 78 8.84 1.85 6.56
CA SER A 78 7.70 1.43 7.36
C SER A 78 7.99 0.05 7.95
N ARG A 79 7.73 -0.12 9.23
CA ARG A 79 7.87 -1.41 9.93
C ARG A 79 6.65 -1.66 10.78
N GLY A 80 6.29 -2.93 10.91
CA GLY A 80 5.14 -3.31 11.71
C GLY A 80 4.81 -4.78 11.59
N ARG A 81 3.54 -5.09 11.75
CA ARG A 81 3.02 -6.46 11.77
C ARG A 81 2.13 -6.75 10.59
N VAL A 82 2.18 -8.00 10.14
CA VAL A 82 1.22 -8.58 9.21
C VAL A 82 0.01 -9.05 10.03
N THR A 83 -1.18 -8.65 9.61
CA THR A 83 -2.43 -9.03 10.27
C THR A 83 -3.43 -9.54 9.24
N PRO A 84 -4.51 -10.24 9.63
CA PRO A 84 -5.56 -10.66 8.71
C PRO A 84 -6.23 -9.49 7.95
N GLU A 85 -6.17 -8.28 8.51
CA GLU A 85 -6.70 -7.05 7.91
C GLU A 85 -5.67 -6.33 7.03
N GLY A 86 -4.47 -6.89 6.85
CA GLY A 86 -3.36 -6.34 6.10
C GLY A 86 -2.22 -5.85 7.00
N LEU A 87 -1.49 -4.85 6.57
CA LEU A 87 -0.36 -4.33 7.33
C LEU A 87 -0.81 -3.40 8.46
N ARG A 88 -0.15 -3.54 9.62
CA ARG A 88 -0.33 -2.70 10.79
C ARG A 88 1.02 -2.08 11.16
N PRO A 89 1.24 -0.78 10.84
CA PRO A 89 2.52 -0.13 11.10
C PRO A 89 2.75 0.08 12.60
N ASP A 90 4.00 -0.12 13.03
CA ASP A 90 4.49 0.25 14.35
C ASP A 90 5.35 1.52 14.27
N GLU A 91 6.10 1.71 13.17
CA GLU A 91 6.94 2.88 12.96
C GLU A 91 7.05 3.24 11.47
N PHE A 92 6.98 4.55 11.20
CA PHE A 92 7.31 5.15 9.90
C PHE A 92 8.40 6.20 10.06
N ARG A 93 9.35 6.26 9.11
CA ARG A 93 10.40 7.29 9.01
C ARG A 93 10.53 7.80 7.57
N ASP A 94 10.76 9.10 7.43
CA ASP A 94 11.09 9.79 6.17
C ASP A 94 12.41 10.55 6.39
N GLU A 95 13.49 10.04 5.80
CA GLU A 95 14.87 10.51 5.98
C GLU A 95 15.38 11.18 4.71
N ARG A 96 16.04 12.33 4.83
CA ARG A 96 16.66 13.05 3.72
C ARG A 96 18.15 13.23 3.97
N GLY A 97 18.95 12.66 3.09
CA GLY A 97 20.41 12.65 3.25
C GLY A 97 20.81 11.91 4.52
N SER A 98 21.69 12.51 5.34
CA SER A 98 22.18 11.92 6.58
C SER A 98 21.29 12.18 7.80
N SER A 99 20.19 12.92 7.65
CA SER A 99 19.29 13.26 8.76
C SER A 99 17.87 12.78 8.49
N TRP A 100 17.17 12.26 9.54
CA TRP A 100 15.76 12.04 9.45
C TRP A 100 15.01 13.38 9.44
N ALA A 101 13.90 13.44 8.74
CA ALA A 101 13.07 14.63 8.65
C ALA A 101 11.79 14.53 9.49
N VAL A 102 11.15 13.36 9.46
CA VAL A 102 9.91 13.08 10.22
C VAL A 102 9.82 11.60 10.58
N SER A 103 9.13 11.31 11.70
CA SER A 103 8.72 9.96 12.06
C SER A 103 7.31 9.91 12.63
N ALA A 104 6.70 8.73 12.58
CA ALA A 104 5.44 8.41 13.26
C ALA A 104 5.60 7.06 13.96
N LYS A 105 5.32 7.01 15.27
CA LYS A 105 5.29 5.78 16.07
C LYS A 105 3.86 5.52 16.51
N PHE A 106 3.39 4.31 16.25
CA PHE A 106 2.01 3.91 16.49
C PHE A 106 1.92 3.10 17.79
N ASP A 107 1.12 3.57 18.73
CA ASP A 107 0.74 2.84 19.92
C ASP A 107 -0.71 2.34 19.76
N TRP A 108 -0.84 1.06 19.41
CA TRP A 108 -2.12 0.42 19.16
C TRP A 108 -2.91 0.13 20.42
N ILE A 109 -2.24 0.06 21.58
CA ILE A 109 -2.89 -0.15 22.88
C ILE A 109 -3.49 1.18 23.36
N ALA A 110 -2.70 2.25 23.29
CA ALA A 110 -3.15 3.60 23.67
C ALA A 110 -3.99 4.29 22.59
N HIS A 111 -4.15 3.66 21.42
CA HIS A 111 -4.80 4.27 20.23
C HIS A 111 -4.24 5.66 19.91
N SER A 112 -2.90 5.76 19.83
CA SER A 112 -2.23 7.03 19.58
C SER A 112 -1.06 6.90 18.61
N VAL A 113 -0.70 8.01 17.97
CA VAL A 113 0.48 8.15 17.14
C VAL A 113 1.32 9.30 17.69
N THR A 114 2.58 9.01 18.02
CA THR A 114 3.56 10.04 18.36
C THR A 114 4.33 10.42 17.10
N GLN A 115 4.29 11.68 16.75
CA GLN A 115 4.96 12.25 15.60
C GLN A 115 6.12 13.12 16.01
N GLU A 116 7.23 13.00 15.29
CA GLU A 116 8.43 13.79 15.52
C GLU A 116 8.86 14.44 14.21
N ARG A 117 9.22 15.73 14.27
CA ARG A 117 9.82 16.46 13.16
C ARG A 117 11.12 17.09 13.62
N LYS A 118 12.11 17.07 12.77
CA LYS A 118 13.38 17.76 13.08
C LYS A 118 13.13 19.24 13.42
N GLY A 119 13.62 19.66 14.57
CA GLY A 119 13.49 21.05 15.04
C GLY A 119 12.12 21.44 15.63
N LYS A 120 11.23 20.45 15.86
CA LYS A 120 9.95 20.64 16.56
C LYS A 120 9.82 19.66 17.72
N SER A 121 9.03 20.02 18.73
CA SER A 121 8.64 19.09 19.79
C SER A 121 7.83 17.92 19.21
N SER A 122 7.94 16.77 19.83
CA SER A 122 7.08 15.62 19.52
C SER A 122 5.63 15.93 19.90
N GLU A 123 4.71 15.38 19.11
CA GLU A 123 3.28 15.53 19.32
C GLU A 123 2.63 14.14 19.32
N THR A 124 1.79 13.88 20.33
CA THR A 124 1.01 12.64 20.40
C THR A 124 -0.45 12.93 20.09
N LEU A 125 -0.97 12.29 19.06
CA LEU A 125 -2.33 12.44 18.54
C LEU A 125 -3.12 11.15 18.74
N LYS A 126 -4.41 11.25 19.05
CA LYS A 126 -5.29 10.06 19.11
C LYS A 126 -5.62 9.55 17.72
N MET A 127 -5.46 8.24 17.52
CA MET A 127 -5.90 7.57 16.29
C MET A 127 -7.42 7.42 16.28
N GLN A 128 -8.02 7.67 15.11
CA GLN A 128 -9.40 7.34 14.84
C GLN A 128 -9.44 6.31 13.72
N GLY A 129 -10.04 5.15 13.98
CA GLY A 129 -10.14 4.10 12.99
C GLY A 129 -8.81 3.45 12.61
N ARG A 130 -8.71 3.03 11.35
CA ARG A 130 -7.54 2.36 10.80
C ARG A 130 -6.47 3.40 10.43
N ALA A 131 -5.37 3.41 11.16
CA ALA A 131 -4.24 4.28 10.86
C ALA A 131 -3.19 3.55 9.98
N GLN A 132 -2.65 4.25 9.00
CA GLN A 132 -1.64 3.74 8.07
C GLN A 132 -0.59 4.82 7.79
N ASP A 133 0.65 4.44 7.59
CA ASP A 133 1.63 5.29 6.94
C ASP A 133 1.54 5.15 5.41
N PRO A 134 2.23 6.02 4.63
CA PRO A 134 2.14 5.99 3.17
C PRO A 134 2.56 4.66 2.53
N LEU A 135 3.54 3.93 3.12
CA LEU A 135 4.02 2.67 2.57
C LEU A 135 3.10 1.51 2.97
N SER A 136 2.71 1.41 4.25
CA SER A 136 1.78 0.39 4.70
C SER A 136 0.41 0.51 4.03
N LEU A 137 -0.04 1.73 3.73
CA LEU A 137 -1.26 1.97 2.94
C LEU A 137 -1.14 1.39 1.53
N ALA A 138 -0.02 1.66 0.85
CA ALA A 138 0.20 1.21 -0.53
C ALA A 138 0.34 -0.32 -0.63
N TYR A 139 0.98 -0.96 0.34
CA TYR A 139 1.24 -2.41 0.31
C TYR A 139 0.21 -3.26 1.07
N GLY A 140 -0.73 -2.64 1.79
CA GLY A 140 -1.70 -3.34 2.64
C GLY A 140 -2.55 -4.35 1.89
N PHE A 141 -2.92 -4.07 0.63
CA PHE A 141 -3.73 -4.98 -0.19
C PHE A 141 -2.98 -6.21 -0.68
N ALA A 142 -1.65 -6.22 -0.64
CA ALA A 142 -0.89 -7.43 -0.92
C ALA A 142 -1.11 -8.54 0.13
N PHE A 143 -1.49 -8.16 1.35
CA PHE A 143 -1.76 -9.08 2.46
C PHE A 143 -3.25 -9.28 2.73
N ALA A 144 -4.07 -8.28 2.44
CA ALA A 144 -5.52 -8.33 2.59
C ALA A 144 -6.18 -7.68 1.36
N PRO A 145 -6.41 -8.44 0.29
CA PRO A 145 -7.03 -7.95 -0.93
C PRO A 145 -8.35 -7.23 -0.66
N PRO A 146 -8.68 -6.21 -1.47
CA PRO A 146 -9.85 -5.38 -1.24
C PRO A 146 -11.15 -6.18 -1.35
N LYS A 147 -11.98 -6.11 -0.31
CA LYS A 147 -13.29 -6.80 -0.23
C LYS A 147 -14.48 -5.83 -0.21
N ALA A 148 -14.22 -4.56 0.04
CA ALA A 148 -15.24 -3.51 0.11
C ALA A 148 -15.11 -2.55 -1.08
N LYS A 149 -16.16 -1.76 -1.31
CA LYS A 149 -16.14 -0.70 -2.33
C LYS A 149 -15.50 0.59 -1.82
N GLU A 150 -15.47 0.79 -0.52
CA GLU A 150 -14.91 1.98 0.12
C GLU A 150 -14.04 1.59 1.32
N TYR A 151 -13.01 2.40 1.56
CA TYR A 151 -12.04 2.23 2.64
C TYR A 151 -11.76 3.56 3.31
N ASP A 152 -12.11 3.68 4.59
CA ASP A 152 -11.69 4.80 5.41
C ASP A 152 -10.35 4.45 6.07
N VAL A 153 -9.39 5.37 5.99
CA VAL A 153 -8.06 5.23 6.59
C VAL A 153 -7.57 6.58 7.09
N THR A 154 -6.93 6.58 8.24
CA THR A 154 -6.21 7.76 8.74
C THR A 154 -4.74 7.64 8.36
N ARG A 155 -4.25 8.53 7.48
CA ARG A 155 -2.84 8.58 7.11
C ARG A 155 -2.03 9.31 8.16
N ALA A 156 -0.98 8.65 8.67
CA ALA A 156 0.00 9.21 9.59
C ALA A 156 1.37 9.23 8.93
N ASP A 157 1.83 10.39 8.47
CA ASP A 157 3.08 10.55 7.72
C ASP A 157 4.16 11.35 8.48
N GLY A 158 4.00 11.50 9.81
CA GLY A 158 4.87 12.30 10.66
C GLY A 158 4.62 13.82 10.58
N ARG A 159 3.58 14.24 9.86
CA ARG A 159 3.18 15.67 9.73
C ARG A 159 1.79 15.95 10.27
N GLY A 160 1.04 14.94 10.63
CA GLY A 160 -0.33 14.98 11.12
C GLY A 160 -1.06 13.69 10.87
N LEU A 161 -2.30 13.64 11.36
CA LEU A 161 -3.26 12.58 11.03
C LEU A 161 -4.25 13.16 10.02
N THR A 162 -4.31 12.58 8.84
CA THR A 162 -5.20 13.02 7.77
C THR A 162 -6.17 11.90 7.42
N PRO A 163 -7.49 12.09 7.59
CA PRO A 163 -8.47 11.10 7.16
C PRO A 163 -8.49 11.04 5.62
N PHE A 164 -8.51 9.83 5.08
CA PHE A 164 -8.72 9.56 3.67
C PHE A 164 -9.85 8.55 3.52
N ARG A 165 -10.67 8.77 2.51
CA ARG A 165 -11.60 7.78 2.00
C ARG A 165 -11.18 7.41 0.59
N PHE A 166 -11.06 6.10 0.33
CA PHE A 166 -10.81 5.58 -1.01
C PHE A 166 -12.03 4.81 -1.49
N THR A 167 -12.35 4.94 -2.78
CA THR A 167 -13.33 4.11 -3.47
C THR A 167 -12.64 3.21 -4.47
N VAL A 168 -13.15 1.98 -4.61
CA VAL A 168 -12.75 1.07 -5.69
C VAL A 168 -13.42 1.55 -6.99
N VAL A 169 -12.59 2.00 -7.92
CA VAL A 169 -13.06 2.46 -9.24
C VAL A 169 -13.41 1.27 -10.13
N GLY A 170 -12.57 0.23 -10.10
CA GLY A 170 -12.78 -0.99 -10.88
C GLY A 170 -11.49 -1.59 -11.42
N ASN A 171 -11.65 -2.65 -12.18
CA ASN A 171 -10.53 -3.31 -12.86
C ASN A 171 -10.28 -2.67 -14.22
N GLU A 172 -9.01 -2.48 -14.55
CA GLU A 172 -8.60 -1.98 -15.86
C GLU A 172 -7.22 -2.53 -16.25
N LYS A 173 -6.95 -2.55 -17.55
CA LYS A 173 -5.63 -2.84 -18.07
C LYS A 173 -4.76 -1.60 -17.97
N LEU A 174 -3.58 -1.75 -17.39
CA LEU A 174 -2.58 -0.70 -17.27
C LEU A 174 -1.33 -1.07 -18.06
N ALA A 175 -0.98 -0.25 -19.03
CA ALA A 175 0.32 -0.34 -19.70
C ALA A 175 1.38 0.32 -18.82
N THR A 176 2.45 -0.42 -18.50
CA THR A 176 3.60 0.07 -17.74
C THR A 176 4.89 -0.28 -18.47
N PRO A 177 6.02 0.36 -18.17
CA PRO A 177 7.32 -0.09 -18.67
C PRO A 177 7.69 -1.53 -18.29
N ALA A 178 7.10 -2.07 -17.21
CA ALA A 178 7.26 -3.47 -16.80
C ALA A 178 6.32 -4.45 -17.54
N GLY A 179 5.51 -3.95 -18.48
CA GLY A 179 4.53 -4.70 -19.26
C GLY A 179 3.08 -4.29 -18.97
N GLU A 180 2.14 -4.85 -19.72
CA GLU A 180 0.71 -4.69 -19.50
C GLU A 180 0.26 -5.57 -18.32
N MET A 181 -0.57 -5.02 -17.43
CA MET A 181 -1.05 -5.69 -16.22
C MET A 181 -2.56 -5.49 -16.04
N GLN A 182 -3.24 -6.52 -15.56
CA GLN A 182 -4.59 -6.39 -15.03
C GLN A 182 -4.50 -5.74 -13.66
N THR A 183 -5.15 -4.60 -13.48
CA THR A 183 -5.07 -3.82 -12.25
C THR A 183 -6.43 -3.55 -11.66
N LEU A 184 -6.48 -3.43 -10.33
CA LEU A 184 -7.56 -2.81 -9.60
C LEU A 184 -7.16 -1.39 -9.27
N ARG A 185 -7.98 -0.42 -9.65
CA ARG A 185 -7.78 0.99 -9.32
C ARG A 185 -8.62 1.40 -8.13
N ILE A 186 -8.01 2.08 -7.16
CA ILE A 186 -8.71 2.84 -6.13
C ILE A 186 -8.42 4.33 -6.30
N ALA A 187 -9.38 5.16 -5.93
CA ALA A 187 -9.25 6.61 -5.98
C ALA A 187 -9.62 7.22 -4.63
N LYS A 188 -8.82 8.20 -4.17
CA LYS A 188 -9.17 9.00 -3.00
C LYS A 188 -10.41 9.84 -3.32
N VAL A 189 -11.42 9.79 -2.46
CA VAL A 189 -12.55 10.71 -2.49
C VAL A 189 -12.05 12.12 -2.14
N ARG A 190 -12.36 13.09 -2.95
CA ARG A 190 -11.98 14.49 -2.73
C ARG A 190 -13.04 15.19 -1.90
N ASP A 191 -12.61 15.94 -0.89
CA ASP A 191 -13.51 16.74 -0.05
C ASP A 191 -13.91 18.06 -0.72
N GLY A 192 -13.20 18.46 -1.79
CA GLY A 192 -13.48 19.67 -2.55
C GLY A 192 -12.52 19.87 -3.72
N PRO A 193 -12.70 20.94 -4.52
CA PRO A 193 -11.86 21.21 -5.71
C PRO A 193 -10.39 21.45 -5.35
N GLU A 194 -10.12 21.98 -4.17
CA GLU A 194 -8.75 22.25 -3.68
C GLU A 194 -8.04 21.02 -3.13
N ASP A 195 -8.76 19.90 -2.96
CA ASP A 195 -8.15 18.67 -2.47
C ASP A 195 -7.45 17.91 -3.59
N LYS A 196 -6.30 17.31 -3.26
CA LYS A 196 -5.52 16.49 -4.18
C LYS A 196 -6.26 15.20 -4.49
N SER A 197 -6.31 14.80 -5.76
CA SER A 197 -6.65 13.43 -6.09
C SER A 197 -5.45 12.51 -5.86
N THR A 198 -5.74 11.26 -5.50
CA THR A 198 -4.74 10.20 -5.40
C THR A 198 -5.36 8.93 -5.93
N ASP A 199 -4.78 8.41 -6.99
CA ASP A 199 -5.17 7.13 -7.59
C ASP A 199 -4.04 6.12 -7.39
N ILE A 200 -4.40 4.89 -7.03
CA ILE A 200 -3.44 3.79 -6.86
C ILE A 200 -3.93 2.60 -7.67
N TRP A 201 -3.03 2.02 -8.47
CA TRP A 201 -3.28 0.80 -9.25
C TRP A 201 -2.53 -0.36 -8.62
N PHE A 202 -3.24 -1.44 -8.38
CA PHE A 202 -2.72 -2.68 -7.81
C PHE A 202 -2.78 -3.79 -8.85
N ALA A 203 -1.67 -4.45 -9.13
CA ALA A 203 -1.61 -5.57 -10.08
C ALA A 203 -2.28 -6.80 -9.47
N ALA A 204 -3.48 -7.15 -9.94
CA ALA A 204 -4.28 -8.25 -9.40
C ALA A 204 -3.59 -9.61 -9.53
N GLU A 205 -2.83 -9.81 -10.60
CA GLU A 205 -2.08 -11.05 -10.89
C GLU A 205 -0.69 -11.10 -10.23
N ARG A 206 -0.34 -10.07 -9.44
CA ARG A 206 0.92 -9.91 -8.71
C ARG A 206 0.65 -9.53 -7.26
N ASP A 207 -0.18 -10.33 -6.59
CA ASP A 207 -0.50 -10.17 -5.17
C ASP A 207 -0.95 -8.75 -4.79
N PHE A 208 -1.68 -8.05 -5.65
CA PHE A 208 -2.11 -6.66 -5.45
C PHE A 208 -0.96 -5.71 -5.07
N LEU A 209 0.23 -5.91 -5.65
CA LEU A 209 1.33 -4.97 -5.49
C LEU A 209 1.00 -3.62 -6.13
N PRO A 210 1.39 -2.49 -5.52
CA PRO A 210 1.15 -1.17 -6.07
C PRO A 210 2.05 -0.94 -7.31
N VAL A 211 1.46 -0.82 -8.49
CA VAL A 211 2.22 -0.67 -9.75
C VAL A 211 2.17 0.75 -10.31
N ARG A 212 1.26 1.59 -9.83
CA ARG A 212 1.24 3.01 -10.13
C ARG A 212 0.59 3.80 -9.01
N VAL A 213 1.13 4.97 -8.73
CA VAL A 213 0.52 6.00 -7.87
C VAL A 213 0.51 7.31 -8.65
N LEU A 214 -0.67 7.88 -8.85
CA LEU A 214 -0.85 9.18 -9.50
C LEU A 214 -1.47 10.14 -8.50
N ILE A 215 -0.80 11.27 -8.27
CA ILE A 215 -1.33 12.38 -7.48
C ILE A 215 -1.52 13.57 -8.42
N VAL A 216 -2.70 14.18 -8.35
CA VAL A 216 -2.98 15.41 -9.09
C VAL A 216 -3.34 16.50 -8.09
N ASP A 217 -2.53 17.55 -8.04
CA ASP A 217 -2.76 18.73 -7.21
C ASP A 217 -3.94 19.56 -7.74
N SER A 218 -4.46 20.49 -6.94
CA SER A 218 -5.57 21.37 -7.31
C SER A 218 -5.25 22.26 -8.52
N ASP A 219 -3.97 22.61 -8.74
CA ASP A 219 -3.49 23.35 -9.90
C ASP A 219 -3.31 22.48 -11.17
N GLY A 220 -3.67 21.20 -11.11
CA GLY A 220 -3.50 20.26 -12.20
C GLY A 220 -2.11 19.63 -12.32
N THR A 221 -1.17 20.00 -11.45
CA THR A 221 0.17 19.39 -11.43
C THR A 221 0.07 17.89 -11.11
N ARG A 222 0.67 17.07 -11.96
CA ARG A 222 0.62 15.61 -11.89
C ARG A 222 1.95 15.06 -11.39
N ALA A 223 1.95 14.34 -10.29
CA ALA A 223 3.06 13.53 -9.82
C ALA A 223 2.72 12.05 -10.06
N ASP A 224 3.51 11.36 -10.86
CA ASP A 224 3.25 9.98 -11.30
C ASP A 224 4.44 9.11 -10.94
N GLN A 225 4.17 7.99 -10.26
CA GLN A 225 5.13 6.94 -9.95
C GLN A 225 4.62 5.67 -10.60
N ILE A 226 5.32 5.16 -11.63
CA ILE A 226 4.92 3.99 -12.40
C ILE A 226 5.99 2.91 -12.38
N VAL A 227 5.59 1.64 -12.23
CA VAL A 227 6.52 0.50 -12.13
C VAL A 227 7.25 0.28 -13.46
N THR A 228 8.57 0.11 -13.37
CA THR A 228 9.45 -0.21 -14.50
C THR A 228 10.01 -1.62 -14.44
N ARG A 229 10.04 -2.23 -13.25
CA ARG A 229 10.48 -3.61 -13.04
C ARG A 229 9.97 -4.13 -11.70
N ILE A 230 9.58 -5.41 -11.66
CA ILE A 230 9.26 -6.18 -10.47
C ILE A 230 10.31 -7.29 -10.36
N GLY A 231 10.96 -7.41 -9.20
CA GLY A 231 11.97 -8.42 -8.89
C GLY A 231 11.71 -9.09 -7.54
N ASN A 232 12.18 -10.31 -7.41
CA ASN A 232 12.19 -11.08 -6.16
C ASN A 232 13.57 -10.97 -5.52
#